data_7363f337b6a32f471e58a5d9db687a9c
#
_entry.id   7363f337b6a32f471e58a5d9db687a9c
#
_cell.length_a   1.000
_cell.length_b   1.000
_cell.length_c   1.000
_cell.angle_alpha   90.00
_cell.angle_beta   90.00
_cell.angle_gamma   90.00
#
_symmetry.space_group_name_H-M   'P 1'
#
loop_
_entity.id
_entity.type
_entity.pdbx_description
1 polymer ?
#
loop_
_entity_poly.entity_id
_entity_poly.type
_entity_poly.pdbx_seq_one_letter_code
_entity_poly.pdbx_strand_id
1 'polypeptide(L)'
;FKNLTKSFFLAGVSDPDTPTDIGIFKTMYDIAYKENIKYVFNGHSFRTEGIEPLDWTYMDGLYVKSINKKYGDGSLKKFDNFELKDLIKFNFLRGIKTILPLNYINYDHDEVIQILQNDFEWVNYGGHHHESLLTKFIVSYYLPTKFGIDRRRTSLSALLRSKKVSRDKAIEILLIPPILNDEQ
;
A
#
# COMPACT_ATOMS: atom_id res chain seq x y z
N PHE A 1 11.48 11.12 -8.81
CA PHE A 1 10.57 10.53 -7.84
C PHE A 1 10.26 11.52 -6.72
N LYS A 2 11.27 11.98 -5.96
CA LYS A 2 11.12 12.88 -4.79
C LYS A 2 10.25 14.12 -5.06
N ASN A 3 10.41 14.78 -6.22
CA ASN A 3 9.59 15.94 -6.59
C ASN A 3 8.12 15.56 -6.81
N LEU A 4 7.87 14.38 -7.35
CA LEU A 4 6.51 13.87 -7.57
C LEU A 4 5.81 13.60 -6.23
N THR A 5 6.46 12.91 -5.30
CA THR A 5 5.92 12.71 -3.94
C THR A 5 5.64 14.04 -3.24
N LYS A 6 6.55 15.03 -3.38
CA LYS A 6 6.33 16.39 -2.87
C LYS A 6 5.07 17.03 -3.45
N SER A 7 4.78 16.84 -4.76
CA SER A 7 3.58 17.41 -5.38
C SER A 7 2.29 16.84 -4.80
N PHE A 8 2.29 15.56 -4.38
CA PHE A 8 1.16 14.93 -3.72
C PHE A 8 0.92 15.49 -2.31
N PHE A 9 1.97 15.75 -1.54
CA PHE A 9 1.83 16.47 -0.26
C PHE A 9 1.33 17.89 -0.45
N LEU A 10 1.82 18.63 -1.45
CA LEU A 10 1.36 19.98 -1.76
C LEU A 10 -0.10 20.00 -2.24
N ALA A 11 -0.53 18.97 -2.95
CA ALA A 11 -1.93 18.79 -3.33
C ALA A 11 -2.83 18.52 -2.13
N GLY A 12 -2.27 18.06 -1.01
CA GLY A 12 -3.00 17.77 0.21
C GLY A 12 -3.94 16.57 0.09
N VAL A 13 -3.55 15.57 -0.67
CA VAL A 13 -4.33 14.34 -0.88
C VAL A 13 -4.21 13.38 0.30
N SER A 14 -5.17 12.47 0.44
CA SER A 14 -5.19 11.45 1.50
C SER A 14 -4.16 10.33 1.29
N ASP A 15 -3.69 10.12 0.05
CA ASP A 15 -2.68 9.12 -0.24
C ASP A 15 -1.49 9.72 -1.01
N PRO A 16 -0.53 10.34 -0.30
CA PRO A 16 0.67 10.90 -0.95
C PRO A 16 1.69 9.83 -1.36
N ASP A 17 1.49 8.54 -1.03
CA ASP A 17 2.33 7.43 -1.44
C ASP A 17 1.93 6.80 -2.79
N THR A 18 0.82 7.22 -3.36
CA THR A 18 0.35 6.81 -4.70
C THR A 18 1.46 6.71 -5.76
N PRO A 19 2.42 7.68 -5.87
CA PRO A 19 3.52 7.55 -6.84
C PRO A 19 4.41 6.33 -6.60
N THR A 20 4.60 5.91 -5.36
CA THR A 20 5.40 4.72 -5.01
C THR A 20 4.72 3.47 -5.57
N ASP A 21 3.44 3.31 -5.28
CA ASP A 21 2.67 2.14 -5.72
C ASP A 21 2.58 2.06 -7.25
N ILE A 22 2.29 3.17 -7.92
CA ILE A 22 2.27 3.25 -9.39
C ILE A 22 3.63 2.86 -9.97
N GLY A 23 4.73 3.35 -9.40
CA GLY A 23 6.09 3.00 -9.83
C GLY A 23 6.43 1.53 -9.62
N ILE A 24 6.02 0.95 -8.49
CA ILE A 24 6.18 -0.48 -8.19
C ILE A 24 5.41 -1.32 -9.21
N PHE A 25 4.12 -1.03 -9.42
CA PHE A 25 3.30 -1.74 -10.40
C PHE A 25 3.91 -1.67 -11.80
N LYS A 26 4.31 -0.48 -12.25
CA LYS A 26 4.91 -0.31 -13.57
C LYS A 26 6.18 -1.14 -13.73
N THR A 27 7.10 -1.04 -12.77
CA THR A 27 8.37 -1.78 -12.81
C THR A 27 8.15 -3.29 -12.80
N MET A 28 7.26 -3.77 -11.94
CA MET A 28 6.93 -5.20 -11.82
C MET A 28 6.35 -5.76 -13.13
N TYR A 29 5.41 -5.05 -13.74
CA TYR A 29 4.81 -5.50 -15.00
C TYR A 29 5.77 -5.37 -16.19
N ASP A 30 6.64 -4.37 -16.23
CA ASP A 30 7.66 -4.24 -17.27
C ASP A 30 8.68 -5.39 -17.20
N ILE A 31 9.12 -5.77 -15.98
CA ILE A 31 10.00 -6.93 -15.79
C ILE A 31 9.28 -8.22 -16.19
N ALA A 32 8.04 -8.43 -15.72
CA ALA A 32 7.26 -9.60 -16.08
C ALA A 32 7.08 -9.73 -17.59
N TYR A 33 6.85 -8.62 -18.26
CA TYR A 33 6.75 -8.57 -19.71
C TYR A 33 8.07 -8.94 -20.42
N LYS A 34 9.17 -8.32 -19.97
CA LYS A 34 10.52 -8.52 -20.53
C LYS A 34 10.99 -9.98 -20.37
N GLU A 35 10.77 -10.54 -19.19
CA GLU A 35 11.19 -11.90 -18.84
C GLU A 35 10.13 -12.97 -19.21
N ASN A 36 9.06 -12.59 -19.94
CA ASN A 36 7.95 -13.47 -20.35
C ASN A 36 7.26 -14.20 -19.18
N ILE A 37 7.21 -13.56 -18.02
CA ILE A 37 6.53 -14.07 -16.81
C ILE A 37 5.02 -13.85 -16.98
N LYS A 38 4.23 -14.90 -16.73
CA LYS A 38 2.76 -14.87 -16.88
C LYS A 38 2.03 -14.63 -15.58
N TYR A 39 2.65 -14.94 -14.46
CA TYR A 39 2.02 -14.86 -13.14
C TYR A 39 2.88 -14.04 -12.20
N VAL A 40 2.28 -13.03 -11.60
CA VAL A 40 2.90 -12.16 -10.59
C VAL A 40 2.18 -12.41 -9.28
N PHE A 41 2.92 -12.78 -8.24
CA PHE A 41 2.36 -12.95 -6.90
C PHE A 41 2.34 -11.61 -6.16
N ASN A 42 1.21 -11.32 -5.52
CA ASN A 42 1.05 -10.18 -4.65
C ASN A 42 0.66 -10.67 -3.24
N GLY A 43 1.35 -10.19 -2.22
CA GLY A 43 1.13 -10.55 -0.82
C GLY A 43 -0.09 -9.91 -0.18
N HIS A 44 -0.81 -9.02 -0.88
CA HIS A 44 -2.02 -8.39 -0.36
C HIS A 44 -3.11 -9.42 -0.01
N SER A 45 -3.81 -9.21 1.10
CA SER A 45 -4.93 -10.04 1.53
C SER A 45 -6.09 -9.20 2.06
N PHE A 46 -7.27 -9.33 1.45
CA PHE A 46 -8.48 -8.68 1.96
C PHE A 46 -8.89 -9.18 3.35
N ARG A 47 -8.35 -10.35 3.79
CA ARG A 47 -8.64 -10.94 5.11
C ARG A 47 -7.90 -10.25 6.25
N THR A 48 -6.75 -9.64 5.96
CA THR A 48 -5.89 -8.97 6.96
C THR A 48 -5.81 -7.46 6.76
N GLU A 49 -5.80 -6.99 5.52
CA GLU A 49 -5.66 -5.57 5.21
C GLU A 49 -7.00 -4.87 5.01
N GLY A 50 -8.03 -5.62 4.57
CA GLY A 50 -9.35 -5.08 4.28
C GLY A 50 -9.41 -4.39 2.93
N ILE A 51 -10.44 -3.56 2.77
CA ILE A 51 -10.67 -2.74 1.58
C ILE A 51 -10.87 -1.30 2.07
N GLU A 52 -10.06 -0.40 1.55
CA GLU A 52 -10.16 1.01 1.87
C GLU A 52 -11.22 1.73 0.99
N PRO A 53 -11.88 2.75 1.53
CA PRO A 53 -12.73 3.63 0.72
C PRO A 53 -11.93 4.31 -0.39
N LEU A 54 -12.54 4.49 -1.58
CA LEU A 54 -11.87 5.11 -2.73
C LEU A 54 -11.43 6.56 -2.51
N ASP A 55 -12.07 7.28 -1.59
CA ASP A 55 -11.70 8.63 -1.20
C ASP A 55 -10.49 8.67 -0.24
N TRP A 56 -10.12 7.53 0.34
CA TRP A 56 -8.88 7.41 1.12
C TRP A 56 -7.68 7.10 0.24
N THR A 57 -7.87 6.21 -0.73
CA THR A 57 -6.82 5.74 -1.65
C THR A 57 -7.36 5.70 -3.07
N TYR A 58 -6.91 6.63 -3.91
CA TYR A 58 -7.22 6.63 -5.34
C TYR A 58 -5.93 6.59 -6.15
N MET A 59 -5.84 5.65 -7.08
CA MET A 59 -4.58 5.33 -7.73
C MET A 59 -4.77 5.03 -9.21
N ASP A 60 -4.36 5.97 -10.07
CA ASP A 60 -4.17 5.73 -11.51
C ASP A 60 -3.12 6.69 -12.11
N GLY A 61 -2.62 6.35 -13.30
CA GLY A 61 -1.59 7.14 -13.97
C GLY A 61 -2.07 8.51 -14.46
N LEU A 62 -3.36 8.68 -14.71
CA LEU A 62 -3.94 9.98 -15.10
C LEU A 62 -4.00 10.92 -13.90
N TYR A 63 -4.35 10.39 -12.74
CA TYR A 63 -4.32 11.11 -11.47
C TYR A 63 -2.91 11.61 -11.15
N VAL A 64 -1.90 10.73 -11.27
CA VAL A 64 -0.48 11.10 -11.10
C VAL A 64 -0.08 12.27 -12.01
N LYS A 65 -0.46 12.21 -13.30
CA LYS A 65 -0.21 13.31 -14.25
C LYS A 65 -0.90 14.61 -13.83
N SER A 66 -2.15 14.52 -13.39
CA SER A 66 -2.96 15.67 -13.03
C SER A 66 -2.40 16.39 -11.80
N ILE A 67 -2.02 15.64 -10.77
CA ILE A 67 -1.40 16.19 -9.56
C ILE A 67 -0.04 16.82 -9.90
N ASN A 68 0.81 16.11 -10.65
CA ASN A 68 2.13 16.67 -11.01
C ASN A 68 2.04 17.92 -11.88
N LYS A 69 1.05 17.99 -12.80
CA LYS A 69 0.82 19.18 -13.63
C LYS A 69 0.42 20.38 -12.81
N LYS A 70 -0.40 20.18 -11.75
CA LYS A 70 -0.98 21.29 -10.96
C LYS A 70 -0.09 21.72 -9.80
N TYR A 71 0.60 20.78 -9.16
CA TYR A 71 1.34 21.02 -7.90
C TYR A 71 2.84 20.68 -7.98
N GLY A 72 3.31 20.13 -9.10
CA GLY A 72 4.70 19.78 -9.34
C GLY A 72 5.33 20.64 -10.45
N ASP A 73 6.39 20.08 -11.05
CA ASP A 73 7.09 20.67 -12.19
C ASP A 73 6.48 20.27 -13.56
N GLY A 74 5.43 19.47 -13.55
CA GLY A 74 4.75 18.93 -14.73
C GLY A 74 5.52 17.85 -15.49
N SER A 75 6.78 17.61 -15.12
CA SER A 75 7.64 16.63 -15.82
C SER A 75 7.57 15.24 -15.18
N LEU A 76 7.30 14.23 -15.99
CA LEU A 76 7.38 12.81 -15.61
C LEU A 76 8.49 12.07 -16.37
N LYS A 77 9.49 12.78 -16.93
CA LYS A 77 10.55 12.18 -17.78
C LYS A 77 11.35 11.07 -17.10
N LYS A 78 11.44 11.09 -15.78
CA LYS A 78 12.19 10.11 -14.97
C LYS A 78 11.27 9.24 -14.10
N PHE A 79 9.98 9.19 -14.43
CA PHE A 79 8.99 8.41 -13.69
C PHE A 79 8.19 7.57 -14.69
N ASP A 80 8.34 6.27 -14.60
CA ASP A 80 7.58 5.32 -15.40
C ASP A 80 6.17 5.18 -14.83
N ASN A 81 5.25 5.91 -15.43
CA ASN A 81 3.85 5.95 -15.02
C ASN A 81 3.09 4.72 -15.54
N PHE A 82 2.16 4.20 -14.75
CA PHE A 82 1.29 3.09 -15.13
C PHE A 82 -0.08 3.61 -15.56
N GLU A 83 -0.40 3.47 -16.84
CA GLU A 83 -1.60 4.00 -17.45
C GLU A 83 -2.53 2.90 -17.96
N LEU A 84 -3.78 3.24 -18.32
CA LEU A 84 -4.75 2.30 -18.86
C LEU A 84 -4.20 1.50 -20.07
N LYS A 85 -3.40 2.15 -20.92
CA LYS A 85 -2.74 1.47 -22.06
C LYS A 85 -1.78 0.36 -21.61
N ASP A 86 -1.09 0.57 -20.47
CA ASP A 86 -0.18 -0.43 -19.89
C ASP A 86 -0.98 -1.61 -19.34
N LEU A 87 -2.09 -1.34 -18.64
CA LEU A 87 -3.01 -2.36 -18.17
C LEU A 87 -3.54 -3.23 -19.32
N ILE A 88 -4.00 -2.61 -20.41
CA ILE A 88 -4.46 -3.32 -21.61
C ILE A 88 -3.33 -4.16 -22.20
N LYS A 89 -2.15 -3.58 -22.39
CA LYS A 89 -0.98 -4.27 -22.92
C LYS A 89 -0.62 -5.50 -22.10
N PHE A 90 -0.47 -5.34 -20.79
CA PHE A 90 0.05 -6.42 -19.95
C PHE A 90 -0.99 -7.49 -19.67
N ASN A 91 -2.21 -7.11 -19.30
CA ASN A 91 -3.22 -8.08 -18.89
C ASN A 91 -3.93 -8.72 -20.10
N PHE A 92 -4.37 -7.94 -21.07
CA PHE A 92 -5.14 -8.48 -22.20
C PHE A 92 -4.25 -8.99 -23.33
N LEU A 93 -3.26 -8.20 -23.79
CA LEU A 93 -2.45 -8.61 -24.94
C LEU A 93 -1.37 -9.64 -24.57
N ARG A 94 -0.84 -9.57 -23.34
CA ARG A 94 0.23 -10.46 -22.89
C ARG A 94 -0.22 -11.53 -21.89
N GLY A 95 -1.42 -11.39 -21.35
CA GLY A 95 -2.02 -12.36 -20.43
C GLY A 95 -1.29 -12.47 -19.08
N ILE A 96 -0.60 -11.39 -18.66
CA ILE A 96 0.03 -11.36 -17.33
C ILE A 96 -1.08 -11.26 -16.28
N LYS A 97 -1.06 -12.14 -15.29
CA LYS A 97 -2.07 -12.22 -14.23
C LYS A 97 -1.45 -12.01 -12.87
N THR A 98 -2.03 -11.15 -12.06
CA THR A 98 -1.71 -11.04 -10.64
C THR A 98 -2.50 -12.07 -9.85
N ILE A 99 -1.81 -12.81 -9.00
CA ILE A 99 -2.38 -13.82 -8.11
C ILE A 99 -2.15 -13.37 -6.68
N LEU A 100 -3.20 -13.43 -5.85
CA LEU A 100 -3.17 -13.11 -4.43
C LEU A 100 -3.34 -14.40 -3.60
N PRO A 101 -2.28 -15.19 -3.38
CA PRO A 101 -2.41 -16.51 -2.77
C PRO A 101 -2.93 -16.45 -1.34
N LEU A 102 -2.62 -15.40 -0.58
CA LEU A 102 -3.06 -15.23 0.79
C LEU A 102 -4.58 -15.03 0.95
N ASN A 103 -5.32 -14.76 -0.14
CA ASN A 103 -6.77 -14.78 -0.11
C ASN A 103 -7.35 -16.20 -0.03
N TYR A 104 -6.59 -17.21 -0.40
CA TYR A 104 -7.04 -18.60 -0.49
C TYR A 104 -6.41 -19.49 0.58
N ILE A 105 -5.26 -19.11 1.12
CA ILE A 105 -4.54 -19.86 2.15
C ILE A 105 -5.01 -19.40 3.52
N ASN A 106 -5.35 -20.34 4.39
CA ASN A 106 -5.57 -20.03 5.80
C ASN A 106 -4.22 -20.08 6.52
N TYR A 107 -3.80 -18.95 7.09
CA TYR A 107 -2.54 -18.87 7.84
C TYR A 107 -2.76 -18.16 9.18
N ASP A 108 -1.92 -18.46 10.15
CA ASP A 108 -1.83 -17.73 11.40
C ASP A 108 -0.76 -16.64 11.29
N HIS A 109 -1.12 -15.40 11.64
CA HIS A 109 -0.22 -14.26 11.50
C HIS A 109 0.99 -14.35 12.45
N ASP A 110 0.77 -14.81 13.68
CA ASP A 110 1.82 -14.86 14.69
C ASP A 110 2.82 -16.02 14.36
N GLU A 111 2.30 -17.15 13.86
CA GLU A 111 3.12 -18.25 13.37
C GLU A 111 3.99 -17.80 12.18
N VAL A 112 3.41 -17.06 11.23
CA VAL A 112 4.16 -16.52 10.08
C VAL A 112 5.26 -15.56 10.53
N ILE A 113 4.99 -14.67 11.48
CA ILE A 113 6.01 -13.77 12.04
C ILE A 113 7.16 -14.59 12.65
N GLN A 114 6.86 -15.64 13.42
CA GLN A 114 7.90 -16.50 14.01
C GLN A 114 8.76 -17.18 12.95
N ILE A 115 8.16 -17.71 11.89
CA ILE A 115 8.88 -18.31 10.76
C ILE A 115 9.77 -17.25 10.09
N LEU A 116 9.23 -16.07 9.80
CA LEU A 116 10.00 -15.01 9.15
C LEU A 116 11.18 -14.54 10.01
N GLN A 117 11.02 -14.43 11.32
CA GLN A 117 12.09 -14.04 12.23
C GLN A 117 13.16 -15.14 12.37
N ASN A 118 12.75 -16.41 12.51
CA ASN A 118 13.68 -17.51 12.77
C ASN A 118 14.42 -17.99 11.51
N ASP A 119 13.71 -18.07 10.38
CA ASP A 119 14.24 -18.71 9.17
C ASP A 119 14.79 -17.69 8.16
N PHE A 120 14.33 -16.41 8.24
CA PHE A 120 14.68 -15.37 7.27
C PHE A 120 15.28 -14.11 7.90
N GLU A 121 15.55 -14.12 9.21
CA GLU A 121 16.14 -12.98 9.94
C GLU A 121 15.30 -11.68 9.78
N TRP A 122 14.00 -11.82 9.52
CA TRP A 122 13.13 -10.67 9.33
C TRP A 122 12.92 -9.90 10.65
N VAL A 123 12.98 -8.58 10.58
CA VAL A 123 12.80 -7.71 11.75
C VAL A 123 11.38 -7.13 11.76
N ASN A 124 10.70 -7.21 12.91
CA ASN A 124 9.41 -6.57 13.10
C ASN A 124 9.59 -5.06 13.30
N TYR A 125 9.05 -4.27 12.38
CA TYR A 125 9.14 -2.80 12.41
C TYR A 125 8.03 -2.12 13.24
N GLY A 126 7.24 -2.88 14.00
CA GLY A 126 6.26 -2.36 14.95
C GLY A 126 4.90 -1.95 14.35
N GLY A 127 4.71 -2.09 13.04
CA GLY A 127 3.42 -1.80 12.39
C GLY A 127 3.43 -2.11 10.91
N HIS A 128 2.24 -2.04 10.31
CA HIS A 128 2.05 -2.34 8.89
C HIS A 128 2.74 -1.28 8.02
N HIS A 129 3.67 -1.71 7.18
CA HIS A 129 4.53 -0.88 6.32
C HIS A 129 5.42 0.14 7.06
N HIS A 130 5.72 -0.09 8.34
CA HIS A 130 6.62 0.77 9.12
C HIS A 130 8.10 0.61 8.75
N GLU A 131 8.46 -0.34 7.90
CA GLU A 131 9.78 -0.43 7.26
C GLU A 131 10.08 0.77 6.34
N SER A 132 9.03 1.38 5.78
CA SER A 132 9.12 2.64 5.05
C SER A 132 8.87 3.82 5.99
N LEU A 133 9.88 4.65 6.23
CA LEU A 133 9.74 5.85 7.06
C LEU A 133 8.68 6.81 6.52
N LEU A 134 8.56 6.90 5.18
CA LEU A 134 7.54 7.73 4.54
C LEU A 134 6.14 7.19 4.84
N THR A 135 5.92 5.90 4.63
CA THR A 135 4.63 5.27 4.88
C THR A 135 4.27 5.30 6.36
N LYS A 136 5.26 5.05 7.25
CA LYS A 136 5.09 5.20 8.70
C LYS A 136 4.63 6.61 9.07
N PHE A 137 5.27 7.67 8.53
CA PHE A 137 4.85 9.05 8.74
C PHE A 137 3.42 9.31 8.22
N ILE A 138 3.09 8.81 7.03
CA ILE A 138 1.77 8.99 6.44
C ILE A 138 0.69 8.37 7.32
N VAL A 139 0.82 7.10 7.68
CA VAL A 139 -0.23 6.36 8.40
C VAL A 139 -0.32 6.72 9.87
N SER A 140 0.80 7.10 10.52
CA SER A 140 0.85 7.36 11.95
C SER A 140 0.66 8.84 12.31
N TYR A 141 0.90 9.77 11.38
CA TYR A 141 0.81 11.20 11.66
C TYR A 141 -0.04 11.97 10.64
N TYR A 142 0.32 11.90 9.35
CA TYR A 142 -0.31 12.74 8.33
C TYR A 142 -1.82 12.46 8.17
N LEU A 143 -2.20 11.21 8.02
CA LEU A 143 -3.59 10.80 7.85
C LEU A 143 -4.44 11.09 9.10
N PRO A 144 -4.03 10.68 10.31
CA PRO A 144 -4.80 10.97 11.52
C PRO A 144 -4.95 12.47 11.78
N THR A 145 -3.87 13.24 11.63
CA THR A 145 -3.86 14.68 11.96
C THR A 145 -4.64 15.51 10.96
N LYS A 146 -4.48 15.24 9.67
CA LYS A 146 -5.08 16.08 8.61
C LYS A 146 -6.49 15.65 8.23
N PHE A 147 -6.76 14.34 8.21
CA PHE A 147 -8.00 13.78 7.69
C PHE A 147 -8.84 13.03 8.73
N GLY A 148 -8.32 12.82 9.95
CA GLY A 148 -8.98 11.97 10.94
C GLY A 148 -9.04 10.49 10.51
N ILE A 149 -8.20 10.08 9.58
CA ILE A 149 -8.17 8.71 9.04
C ILE A 149 -7.20 7.86 9.84
N ASP A 150 -7.71 6.79 10.45
CA ASP A 150 -6.90 5.73 11.06
C ASP A 150 -7.03 4.45 10.23
N ARG A 151 -5.99 4.14 9.43
CA ARG A 151 -5.97 2.97 8.54
C ARG A 151 -6.05 1.63 9.29
N ARG A 152 -5.73 1.59 10.60
CA ARG A 152 -5.91 0.37 11.41
C ARG A 152 -7.36 -0.10 11.45
N ARG A 153 -8.34 0.80 11.24
CA ARG A 153 -9.77 0.45 11.21
C ARG A 153 -10.12 -0.52 10.09
N THR A 154 -9.50 -0.39 8.92
CA THR A 154 -9.75 -1.29 7.78
C THR A 154 -9.19 -2.68 8.04
N SER A 155 -7.93 -2.77 8.48
CA SER A 155 -7.28 -4.04 8.80
C SER A 155 -7.93 -4.75 10.00
N LEU A 156 -8.22 -4.04 11.10
CA LEU A 156 -8.91 -4.61 12.25
C LEU A 156 -10.34 -5.07 11.90
N SER A 157 -11.05 -4.34 11.02
CA SER A 157 -12.36 -4.80 10.51
C SER A 157 -12.25 -6.07 9.67
N ALA A 158 -11.19 -6.21 8.88
CA ALA A 158 -10.93 -7.43 8.12
C ALA A 158 -10.60 -8.60 9.04
N LEU A 159 -9.72 -8.41 10.01
CA LEU A 159 -9.35 -9.41 11.01
C LEU A 159 -10.55 -9.85 11.84
N LEU A 160 -11.43 -8.92 12.22
CA LEU A 160 -12.67 -9.22 12.95
C LEU A 160 -13.61 -10.09 12.11
N ARG A 161 -13.86 -9.72 10.84
CA ARG A 161 -14.68 -10.53 9.92
C ARG A 161 -14.08 -11.90 9.64
N SER A 162 -12.75 -11.99 9.64
CA SER A 162 -12.02 -13.26 9.47
C SER A 162 -11.87 -14.06 10.78
N LYS A 163 -12.49 -13.60 11.89
CA LYS A 163 -12.43 -14.21 13.23
C LYS A 163 -11.00 -14.36 13.78
N LYS A 164 -10.08 -13.51 13.37
CA LYS A 164 -8.68 -13.49 13.84
C LYS A 164 -8.47 -12.57 15.04
N VAL A 165 -9.37 -11.62 15.28
CA VAL A 165 -9.35 -10.73 16.44
C VAL A 165 -10.77 -10.59 16.99
N SER A 166 -10.92 -10.44 18.31
CA SER A 166 -12.20 -10.10 18.94
C SER A 166 -12.50 -8.61 18.78
N ARG A 167 -13.79 -8.25 18.89
CA ARG A 167 -14.22 -6.84 18.82
C ARG A 167 -13.60 -6.02 19.95
N ASP A 168 -13.58 -6.57 21.17
CA ASP A 168 -13.05 -5.87 22.35
C ASP A 168 -11.56 -5.58 22.18
N LYS A 169 -10.79 -6.56 21.69
CA LYS A 169 -9.36 -6.37 21.38
C LYS A 169 -9.13 -5.36 20.26
N ALA A 170 -9.96 -5.36 19.22
CA ALA A 170 -9.87 -4.37 18.14
C ALA A 170 -10.16 -2.95 18.65
N ILE A 171 -11.13 -2.78 19.55
CA ILE A 171 -11.44 -1.50 20.19
C ILE A 171 -10.28 -1.06 21.08
N GLU A 172 -9.74 -1.96 21.91
CA GLU A 172 -8.57 -1.68 22.77
C GLU A 172 -7.39 -1.12 21.94
N ILE A 173 -7.07 -1.75 20.80
CA ILE A 173 -6.02 -1.29 19.90
C ILE A 173 -6.32 0.12 19.35
N LEU A 174 -7.57 0.40 18.99
CA LEU A 174 -7.96 1.70 18.43
C LEU A 174 -8.02 2.82 19.45
N LEU A 175 -8.11 2.50 20.76
CA LEU A 175 -8.03 3.50 21.83
C LEU A 175 -6.61 4.08 21.99
N ILE A 176 -5.59 3.35 21.54
CA ILE A 176 -4.21 3.85 21.52
C ILE A 176 -4.06 4.75 20.28
N PRO A 177 -3.70 6.04 20.42
CA PRO A 177 -3.51 6.91 19.27
C PRO A 177 -2.49 6.33 18.27
N PRO A 178 -2.72 6.47 16.96
CA PRO A 178 -1.77 6.01 15.94
C PRO A 178 -0.56 6.94 15.79
N ILE A 179 -0.54 8.05 16.50
CA ILE A 179 0.45 9.12 16.37
C ILE A 179 1.81 8.63 16.91
N LEU A 180 2.87 8.90 16.15
CA LEU A 180 4.25 8.68 16.58
C LEU A 180 4.52 9.46 17.86
N ASN A 181 5.04 8.80 18.89
CA ASN A 181 5.61 9.49 20.04
C ASN A 181 6.95 10.11 19.62
N ASP A 182 7.30 11.27 20.20
CA ASP A 182 8.54 12.01 19.88
C ASP A 182 9.84 11.20 20.14
N GLU A 183 9.72 10.02 20.76
CA GLU A 183 10.84 9.12 21.09
C GLU A 183 11.05 8.00 20.06
N GLN A 184 10.29 7.96 18.95
CA GLN A 184 10.42 6.97 17.85
C GLN A 184 10.72 7.65 16.50
#